data_b7269b324f274fcf5cf3c0d2887f5786
#
_entry.id   b7269b324f274fcf5cf3c0d2887f5786
#
_cell.length_a   1.000
_cell.length_b   1.000
_cell.length_c   1.000
_cell.angle_alpha   90.00
_cell.angle_beta   90.00
_cell.angle_gamma   90.00
#
_symmetry.space_group_name_H-M   'P 1'
#
loop_
_entity.id
_entity.type
_entity.pdbx_description
1 polymer ?
#
loop_
_entity_poly.entity_id
_entity_poly.type
_entity_poly.pdbx_seq_one_letter_code
_entity_poly.pdbx_strand_id
1 'polypeptide(L)' 'MQTTTATYSITVTTDEGTLSFLRTMPTRPKTQKGIKNHNTRLENYAMKQYPNWKEINVKLLN' A
#
# COMPACT_ATOMS: atom_id res chain seq x y z
N MET A 1 -0.44 0.05 -25.31
CA MET A 1 -0.28 -1.11 -24.42
C MET A 1 -0.95 -0.84 -23.08
N GLN A 2 -1.80 -1.72 -22.63
CA GLN A 2 -2.49 -1.53 -21.36
C GLN A 2 -1.61 -1.93 -20.19
N THR A 3 -1.63 -1.10 -19.16
CA THR A 3 -0.92 -1.41 -17.92
C THR A 3 -1.73 -2.43 -17.12
N THR A 4 -1.10 -3.56 -16.80
CA THR A 4 -1.73 -4.60 -15.98
C THR A 4 -1.36 -4.50 -14.51
N THR A 5 -0.43 -3.60 -14.17
CA THR A 5 0.04 -3.40 -12.81
C THR A 5 -0.62 -2.18 -12.16
N ALA A 6 -0.54 -2.10 -10.85
CA ALA A 6 -1.01 -0.94 -10.10
C ALA A 6 0.06 -0.54 -9.09
N THR A 7 0.34 0.76 -9.01
CA THR A 7 1.33 1.29 -8.08
C THR A 7 0.64 1.99 -6.93
N TYR A 8 1.05 1.66 -5.71
CA TYR A 8 0.48 2.22 -4.49
C TYR A 8 1.55 2.97 -3.72
N SER A 9 1.15 4.04 -3.06
CA SER A 9 1.97 4.76 -2.10
C SER A 9 1.57 4.31 -0.71
N ILE A 10 2.55 3.89 0.10
CA ILE A 10 2.32 3.45 1.46
C ILE A 10 3.02 4.40 2.39
N THR A 11 2.28 4.99 3.33
CA THR A 11 2.82 5.92 4.32
C THR A 11 2.69 5.29 5.69
N VAL A 12 3.79 5.20 6.41
CA VAL A 12 3.84 4.61 7.74
C VAL A 12 4.30 5.66 8.73
N THR A 13 3.52 5.89 9.76
CA THR A 13 3.87 6.79 10.87
C THR A 13 4.30 5.94 12.07
N THR A 14 5.47 6.22 12.61
CA THR A 14 6.02 5.53 13.78
C THR A 14 6.41 6.58 14.82
N ASP A 15 6.93 6.09 15.96
CA ASP A 15 7.46 6.97 17.01
C ASP A 15 8.63 7.83 16.52
N GLU A 16 9.35 7.36 15.50
CA GLU A 16 10.53 8.03 14.98
C GLU A 16 10.22 8.99 13.83
N GLY A 17 8.97 9.03 13.38
CA GLY A 17 8.57 9.90 12.29
C GLY A 17 7.73 9.18 11.25
N THR A 18 7.59 9.80 10.09
CA THR A 18 6.78 9.29 8.98
C THR A 18 7.67 8.94 7.80
N LEU A 19 7.42 7.81 7.18
CA LEU A 19 8.12 7.41 5.97
C LEU A 19 7.11 6.97 4.92
N SER A 20 7.51 7.05 3.66
CA SER A 20 6.68 6.65 2.53
C SER A 20 7.49 5.84 1.54
N PHE A 21 6.85 4.86 0.93
CA PHE A 21 7.49 4.07 -0.13
C PHE A 21 6.42 3.60 -1.13
N LEU A 22 6.89 3.15 -2.28
CA LEU A 22 6.01 2.70 -3.36
C LEU A 22 6.08 1.19 -3.50
N ARG A 23 4.94 0.59 -3.83
CA ARG A 23 4.87 -0.84 -4.16
C ARG A 23 4.02 -1.01 -5.41
N THR A 24 4.50 -1.84 -6.31
CA THR A 24 3.77 -2.16 -7.54
C THR A 24 3.20 -3.56 -7.41
N MET A 25 1.88 -3.66 -7.56
CA MET A 25 1.19 -4.95 -7.54
C MET A 25 1.14 -5.51 -8.95
N PRO A 26 1.29 -6.83 -9.11
CA PRO A 26 1.35 -7.45 -10.44
C PRO A 26 0.03 -7.43 -11.20
N THR A 27 -1.08 -7.21 -10.51
CA THR A 27 -2.39 -7.15 -11.15
C THR A 27 -3.08 -5.83 -10.81
N ARG A 28 -3.82 -5.30 -11.78
CA ARG A 28 -4.57 -4.07 -11.59
C ARG A 28 -6.00 -4.40 -11.17
N PRO A 29 -6.48 -3.89 -10.03
CA PRO A 29 -7.84 -4.17 -9.58
C PRO A 29 -8.85 -3.47 -10.51
N LYS A 30 -9.97 -4.14 -10.79
CA LYS A 30 -11.04 -3.61 -11.63
C LYS A 30 -12.23 -3.13 -10.83
N THR A 31 -12.26 -3.43 -9.54
CA THR A 31 -13.39 -3.11 -8.67
C THR A 31 -12.90 -2.47 -7.39
N GLN A 32 -13.80 -1.81 -6.66
CA GLN A 32 -13.48 -1.24 -5.35
C GLN A 32 -13.07 -2.33 -4.36
N LYS A 33 -13.70 -3.49 -4.46
CA LYS A 33 -13.34 -4.62 -3.61
C LYS A 33 -11.90 -5.07 -3.85
N GLY A 34 -11.47 -5.10 -5.11
CA GLY A 34 -10.10 -5.45 -5.47
C GLY A 34 -9.09 -4.45 -4.93
N ILE A 35 -9.42 -3.15 -5.03
CA ILE A 35 -8.56 -2.10 -4.48
C ILE A 35 -8.45 -2.25 -2.96
N LYS A 36 -9.56 -2.51 -2.29
CA LYS A 36 -9.58 -2.71 -0.84
C LYS A 36 -8.73 -3.92 -0.44
N ASN A 37 -8.81 -5.01 -1.20
CA ASN A 37 -7.99 -6.20 -0.92
C ASN A 37 -6.51 -5.91 -1.05
N HIS A 38 -6.11 -5.14 -2.08
CA HIS A 38 -4.72 -4.72 -2.24
C HIS A 38 -4.28 -3.83 -1.08
N ASN A 39 -5.12 -2.89 -0.68
CA ASN A 39 -4.81 -2.02 0.44
C ASN A 39 -4.56 -2.84 1.72
N THR A 40 -5.41 -3.82 1.99
CA THR A 40 -5.26 -4.68 3.16
C THR A 40 -3.95 -5.46 3.13
N ARG A 41 -3.59 -6.00 1.97
CA ARG A 41 -2.33 -6.73 1.80
C ARG A 41 -1.12 -5.83 2.06
N LEU A 42 -1.16 -4.62 1.53
CA LEU A 42 -0.05 -3.67 1.68
C LEU A 42 0.03 -3.14 3.10
N GLU A 43 -1.11 -2.92 3.75
CA GLU A 43 -1.14 -2.55 5.15
C GLU A 43 -0.50 -3.64 6.02
N ASN A 44 -0.86 -4.91 5.79
CA ASN A 44 -0.29 -6.04 6.53
C ASN A 44 1.20 -6.15 6.30
N TYR A 45 1.66 -5.94 5.07
CA TYR A 45 3.07 -5.93 4.76
C TYR A 45 3.80 -4.84 5.54
N ALA A 46 3.25 -3.63 5.56
CA ALA A 46 3.85 -2.52 6.28
C ALA A 46 3.89 -2.77 7.79
N MET A 47 2.84 -3.36 8.34
CA MET A 47 2.80 -3.70 9.76
C MET A 47 3.92 -4.69 10.13
N LYS A 48 4.22 -5.63 9.25
CA LYS A 48 5.30 -6.58 9.47
C LYS A 48 6.67 -5.92 9.40
N GLN A 49 6.85 -5.02 8.44
CA GLN A 49 8.13 -4.33 8.25
C GLN A 49 8.40 -3.30 9.36
N TYR A 50 7.34 -2.71 9.90
CA TYR A 50 7.44 -1.64 10.90
C TYR A 50 6.55 -1.98 12.10
N PRO A 51 7.02 -2.89 12.99
CA PRO A 51 6.18 -3.30 14.13
C PRO A 51 5.81 -2.18 15.08
N ASN A 52 6.55 -1.07 15.05
CA ASN A 52 6.27 0.11 15.87
C ASN A 52 5.37 1.13 15.17
N TRP A 53 4.64 0.71 14.15
CA TRP A 53 3.75 1.59 13.40
C TRP A 53 2.64 2.14 14.31
N LYS A 54 2.25 3.38 14.04
CA LYS A 54 1.10 4.04 14.69
C LYS A 54 -0.04 4.24 13.72
N GLU A 55 0.28 4.55 12.47
CA GLU A 55 -0.71 4.77 11.43
C GLU A 55 -0.14 4.31 10.10
N ILE A 56 -0.97 3.70 9.28
CA ILE A 56 -0.60 3.25 7.95
C ILE A 56 -1.66 3.69 6.98
N ASN A 57 -1.24 4.35 5.89
CA ASN A 57 -2.11 4.77 4.81
C ASN A 57 -1.61 4.21 3.49
N VAL A 58 -2.53 3.68 2.69
CA VAL A 58 -2.23 3.14 1.37
C VAL A 58 -3.09 3.86 0.35
N LYS A 59 -2.47 4.35 -0.72
CA LYS A 59 -3.17 5.09 -1.76
C LYS A 59 -2.78 4.58 -3.13
N LEU A 60 -3.76 4.30 -3.96
CA LEU A 60 -3.53 3.93 -5.35
C LEU A 60 -3.14 5.18 -6.15
N LEU A 61 -1.99 5.10 -6.83
CA LEU A 61 -1.50 6.23 -7.63
C LEU A 61 -1.88 6.12 -9.10
N ASN A 62 -1.86 4.91 -9.65
CA ASN A 62 -2.26 4.72 -11.06
C ASN A 62 -2.63 3.29 -11.37
#